data_12be113d4d8c326ecf41850699abe6e5
#
_entry.id   12be113d4d8c326ecf41850699abe6e5
#
_cell.length_a   1.000
_cell.length_b   1.000
_cell.length_c   1.000
_cell.angle_alpha   90.00
_cell.angle_beta   90.00
_cell.angle_gamma   90.00
#
_symmetry.space_group_name_H-M   'P 1'
#
loop_
_entity.id
_entity.type
_entity.pdbx_description
1 polymer ?
#
loop_
_entity_poly.entity_id
_entity_poly.type
_entity_poly.pdbx_seq_one_letter_code
_entity_poly.pdbx_strand_id
1 'polypeptide(L)'
;MNSSLEVFHTAPQGQPRPHPLLFVHGAYAGAWLWQRHYMPWFAGLGWDCHAFSFSGHGASPGQDRLNSFSIADYVADLAGVIRAMPVAPIVIAHSMGGLVLQKYLESADLPGAVLLCSVPPQGLLGATLNLIFSRPNVLFDLNRIIGGGEPQLDSVREALFHQPVSRALLNECFMHMQPESMRAVWDMSGFDLPRPARMRRPPMLILGAAEDALIPPSQVEQTGRALGLPVEFIANAGHALMLEPHWQPGAERIAAWLTAEGF
;
A
#
# COMPACT_ATOMS: atom_id res chain seq x y z
N MET A 1 2.33 1.32 -28.78
CA MET A 1 1.40 0.32 -28.24
C MET A 1 1.05 0.77 -26.83
N ASN A 2 -0.21 1.18 -26.60
CA ASN A 2 -0.68 1.49 -25.24
C ASN A 2 -0.86 0.15 -24.51
N SER A 3 0.18 -0.34 -23.86
CA SER A 3 0.04 -1.46 -22.93
C SER A 3 -0.62 -0.93 -21.67
N SER A 4 -1.87 -1.33 -21.44
CA SER A 4 -2.61 -0.96 -20.23
C SER A 4 -1.97 -1.61 -19.01
N LEU A 5 -2.00 -0.91 -17.87
CA LEU A 5 -1.63 -1.51 -16.57
C LEU A 5 -2.53 -2.72 -16.25
N GLU A 6 -2.01 -3.65 -15.47
CA GLU A 6 -2.82 -4.72 -14.87
C GLU A 6 -3.84 -4.11 -13.92
N VAL A 7 -5.12 -4.43 -14.13
CA VAL A 7 -6.23 -4.00 -13.26
C VAL A 7 -7.11 -5.20 -12.94
N PHE A 8 -7.36 -5.41 -11.65
CA PHE A 8 -8.37 -6.36 -11.17
C PHE A 8 -9.63 -5.61 -10.78
N HIS A 9 -10.77 -6.25 -11.02
CA HIS A 9 -12.09 -5.73 -10.69
C HIS A 9 -12.93 -6.80 -10.01
N THR A 10 -13.62 -6.41 -8.94
CA THR A 10 -14.61 -7.24 -8.26
C THR A 10 -15.89 -6.41 -8.13
N ALA A 11 -16.91 -6.82 -8.87
CA ALA A 11 -18.19 -6.12 -8.92
C ALA A 11 -18.91 -6.17 -7.56
N PRO A 12 -19.67 -5.11 -7.20
CA PRO A 12 -20.42 -5.05 -5.95
C PRO A 12 -21.49 -6.13 -5.90
N GLN A 13 -21.72 -6.68 -4.71
CA GLN A 13 -22.85 -7.56 -4.45
C GLN A 13 -24.02 -6.71 -3.90
N GLY A 14 -25.17 -6.77 -4.58
CA GLY A 14 -26.35 -5.98 -4.22
C GLY A 14 -26.31 -4.55 -4.78
N GLN A 15 -26.84 -3.59 -4.01
CA GLN A 15 -26.92 -2.19 -4.44
C GLN A 15 -25.53 -1.53 -4.37
N PRO A 16 -25.04 -0.98 -5.49
CA PRO A 16 -23.73 -0.34 -5.52
C PRO A 16 -23.65 0.91 -4.65
N ARG A 17 -22.50 1.12 -4.00
CA ARG A 17 -22.15 2.36 -3.31
C ARG A 17 -21.82 3.47 -4.31
N PRO A 18 -21.97 4.77 -3.94
CA PRO A 18 -21.78 5.89 -4.86
C PRO A 18 -20.37 6.00 -5.46
N HIS A 19 -19.34 5.65 -4.69
CA HIS A 19 -17.95 5.72 -5.09
C HIS A 19 -17.35 4.32 -5.13
N PRO A 20 -16.55 3.96 -6.15
CA PRO A 20 -15.76 2.73 -6.13
C PRO A 20 -14.59 2.84 -5.13
N LEU A 21 -14.05 1.69 -4.72
CA LEU A 21 -12.79 1.60 -3.98
C LEU A 21 -11.65 1.26 -4.96
N LEU A 22 -10.56 2.00 -4.86
CA LEU A 22 -9.33 1.71 -5.57
C LEU A 22 -8.23 1.35 -4.59
N PHE A 23 -7.74 0.12 -4.67
CA PHE A 23 -6.67 -0.41 -3.84
C PHE A 23 -5.33 -0.26 -4.53
N VAL A 24 -4.34 0.27 -3.77
CA VAL A 24 -2.99 0.55 -4.27
C VAL A 24 -1.97 -0.21 -3.43
N HIS A 25 -1.15 -1.03 -4.08
CA HIS A 25 -0.17 -1.89 -3.41
C HIS A 25 1.10 -1.14 -2.95
N GLY A 26 1.87 -1.78 -2.10
CA GLY A 26 3.17 -1.33 -1.63
C GLY A 26 4.34 -1.84 -2.49
N ALA A 27 5.57 -1.55 -2.06
CA ALA A 27 6.79 -2.05 -2.70
C ALA A 27 6.83 -3.59 -2.70
N TYR A 28 7.54 -4.17 -3.67
CA TYR A 28 7.76 -5.62 -3.86
C TYR A 28 6.49 -6.44 -4.10
N ALA A 29 5.33 -5.81 -4.28
CA ALA A 29 4.03 -6.44 -4.41
C ALA A 29 3.36 -6.10 -5.76
N GLY A 30 2.09 -6.43 -5.87
CA GLY A 30 1.20 -6.11 -6.99
C GLY A 30 -0.25 -6.11 -6.54
N ALA A 31 -1.16 -5.89 -7.44
CA ALA A 31 -2.59 -5.83 -7.16
C ALA A 31 -3.16 -7.13 -6.58
N TRP A 32 -2.49 -8.29 -6.78
CA TRP A 32 -2.83 -9.59 -6.21
C TRP A 32 -3.04 -9.55 -4.68
N LEU A 33 -2.31 -8.65 -3.98
CA LEU A 33 -2.36 -8.44 -2.54
C LEU A 33 -3.79 -8.25 -2.01
N TRP A 34 -4.67 -7.66 -2.80
CA TRP A 34 -6.02 -7.29 -2.42
C TRP A 34 -7.08 -8.30 -2.78
N GLN A 35 -6.78 -9.23 -3.73
CA GLN A 35 -7.74 -10.17 -4.27
C GLN A 35 -8.15 -11.27 -3.28
N ARG A 36 -7.27 -11.61 -2.33
CA ARG A 36 -7.50 -12.72 -1.41
C ARG A 36 -8.64 -12.45 -0.44
N HIS A 37 -8.69 -11.26 0.14
CA HIS A 37 -9.59 -10.94 1.23
C HIS A 37 -10.33 -9.61 1.03
N TYR A 38 -9.61 -8.51 0.85
CA TYR A 38 -10.21 -7.18 0.89
C TYR A 38 -11.19 -6.94 -0.25
N MET A 39 -10.82 -7.16 -1.50
CA MET A 39 -11.73 -6.92 -2.62
C MET A 39 -13.02 -7.74 -2.53
N PRO A 40 -13.01 -9.08 -2.34
CA PRO A 40 -14.26 -9.84 -2.22
C PRO A 40 -15.09 -9.46 -0.99
N TRP A 41 -14.44 -9.10 0.12
CA TRP A 41 -15.15 -8.71 1.33
C TRP A 41 -15.86 -7.35 1.18
N PHE A 42 -15.16 -6.33 0.64
CA PHE A 42 -15.76 -5.04 0.37
C PHE A 42 -16.84 -5.12 -0.73
N ALA A 43 -16.64 -5.95 -1.75
CA ALA A 43 -17.65 -6.21 -2.75
C ALA A 43 -18.93 -6.82 -2.14
N GLY A 44 -18.78 -7.69 -1.13
CA GLY A 44 -19.90 -8.22 -0.33
C GLY A 44 -20.68 -7.14 0.44
N LEU A 45 -20.05 -5.98 0.70
CA LEU A 45 -20.70 -4.80 1.33
C LEU A 45 -21.24 -3.79 0.32
N GLY A 46 -21.27 -4.14 -0.98
CA GLY A 46 -21.81 -3.30 -2.05
C GLY A 46 -20.79 -2.34 -2.68
N TRP A 47 -19.49 -2.49 -2.40
CA TRP A 47 -18.47 -1.65 -3.02
C TRP A 47 -18.02 -2.22 -4.37
N ASP A 48 -17.90 -1.33 -5.36
CA ASP A 48 -17.22 -1.63 -6.63
C ASP A 48 -15.71 -1.53 -6.41
N CYS A 49 -15.01 -2.67 -6.45
CA CYS A 49 -13.62 -2.78 -6.01
C CYS A 49 -12.66 -2.94 -7.18
N HIS A 50 -11.67 -2.07 -7.25
CA HIS A 50 -10.60 -2.11 -8.24
C HIS A 50 -9.24 -2.16 -7.53
N ALA A 51 -8.28 -2.87 -8.12
CA ALA A 51 -6.87 -2.83 -7.73
C ALA A 51 -6.01 -2.85 -8.99
N PHE A 52 -4.89 -2.16 -8.99
CA PHE A 52 -3.98 -2.17 -10.14
C PHE A 52 -2.54 -2.40 -9.68
N SER A 53 -1.72 -2.93 -10.59
CA SER A 53 -0.27 -3.02 -10.40
C SER A 53 0.43 -1.86 -11.11
N PHE A 54 1.35 -1.20 -10.40
CA PHE A 54 2.20 -0.14 -10.98
C PHE A 54 2.99 -0.63 -12.19
N SER A 55 3.47 0.27 -13.02
CA SER A 55 4.42 -0.03 -14.10
C SER A 55 5.59 -0.85 -13.58
N GLY A 56 5.92 -1.94 -14.29
CA GLY A 56 6.95 -2.90 -13.89
C GLY A 56 6.52 -3.90 -12.82
N HIS A 57 5.28 -3.86 -12.30
CA HIS A 57 4.76 -4.76 -11.28
C HIS A 57 3.62 -5.63 -11.82
N GLY A 58 3.49 -6.84 -11.24
CA GLY A 58 2.50 -7.81 -11.68
C GLY A 58 2.60 -8.09 -13.17
N ALA A 59 1.47 -8.07 -13.88
CA ALA A 59 1.41 -8.16 -15.33
C ALA A 59 1.45 -6.79 -16.05
N SER A 60 1.64 -5.68 -15.29
CA SER A 60 1.85 -4.36 -15.89
C SER A 60 3.16 -4.31 -16.68
N PRO A 61 3.23 -3.54 -17.77
CA PRO A 61 4.43 -3.48 -18.63
C PRO A 61 5.61 -2.81 -17.94
N GLY A 62 6.82 -3.11 -18.40
CA GLY A 62 8.04 -2.40 -17.99
C GLY A 62 8.93 -3.15 -17.00
N GLN A 63 8.73 -4.46 -16.80
CA GLN A 63 9.60 -5.29 -15.96
C GLN A 63 11.07 -5.24 -16.41
N ASP A 64 11.31 -5.16 -17.72
CA ASP A 64 12.64 -5.05 -18.35
C ASP A 64 13.37 -3.75 -18.01
N ARG A 65 12.66 -2.73 -17.54
CA ARG A 65 13.19 -1.42 -17.16
C ARG A 65 12.72 -0.97 -15.78
N LEU A 66 12.40 -1.89 -14.90
CA LEU A 66 11.87 -1.61 -13.56
C LEU A 66 12.63 -0.50 -12.83
N ASN A 67 13.96 -0.57 -12.83
CA ASN A 67 14.84 0.39 -12.14
C ASN A 67 14.81 1.84 -12.70
N SER A 68 14.11 2.08 -13.81
CA SER A 68 13.91 3.42 -14.36
C SER A 68 12.68 4.14 -13.80
N PHE A 69 11.72 3.41 -13.21
CA PHE A 69 10.51 4.01 -12.66
C PHE A 69 10.78 4.76 -11.35
N SER A 70 10.30 5.97 -11.27
CA SER A 70 10.33 6.84 -10.10
C SER A 70 8.99 6.82 -9.35
N ILE A 71 8.96 7.39 -8.16
CA ILE A 71 7.70 7.65 -7.45
C ILE A 71 6.77 8.56 -8.29
N ALA A 72 7.32 9.51 -9.04
CA ALA A 72 6.52 10.36 -9.93
C ALA A 72 5.85 9.56 -11.07
N ASP A 73 6.51 8.51 -11.60
CA ASP A 73 5.90 7.61 -12.58
C ASP A 73 4.74 6.81 -11.95
N TYR A 74 4.90 6.32 -10.72
CA TYR A 74 3.81 5.64 -10.00
C TYR A 74 2.64 6.58 -9.66
N VAL A 75 2.92 7.85 -9.40
CA VAL A 75 1.85 8.88 -9.28
C VAL A 75 1.13 9.06 -10.61
N ALA A 76 1.85 9.04 -11.73
CA ALA A 76 1.23 9.13 -13.06
C ALA A 76 0.38 7.88 -13.40
N ASP A 77 0.82 6.69 -13.00
CA ASP A 77 0.05 5.44 -13.10
C ASP A 77 -1.27 5.55 -12.34
N LEU A 78 -1.20 5.91 -11.04
CA LEU A 78 -2.38 6.12 -10.19
C LEU A 78 -3.34 7.15 -10.82
N ALA A 79 -2.80 8.28 -11.28
CA ALA A 79 -3.59 9.31 -11.94
C ALA A 79 -4.24 8.80 -13.24
N GLY A 80 -3.54 7.95 -14.00
CA GLY A 80 -4.05 7.31 -15.20
C GLY A 80 -5.23 6.41 -14.94
N VAL A 81 -5.11 5.54 -13.92
CA VAL A 81 -6.17 4.62 -13.49
C VAL A 81 -7.39 5.41 -13.00
N ILE A 82 -7.21 6.41 -12.12
CA ILE A 82 -8.31 7.23 -11.59
C ILE A 82 -9.04 7.95 -12.73
N ARG A 83 -8.33 8.53 -13.70
CA ARG A 83 -8.95 9.21 -14.84
C ARG A 83 -9.75 8.28 -15.76
N ALA A 84 -9.39 7.01 -15.81
CA ALA A 84 -10.10 6.02 -16.60
C ALA A 84 -11.39 5.52 -15.92
N MET A 85 -11.57 5.76 -14.62
CA MET A 85 -12.77 5.38 -13.89
C MET A 85 -13.90 6.37 -14.15
N PRO A 86 -15.15 5.89 -14.36
CA PRO A 86 -16.31 6.76 -14.64
C PRO A 86 -16.70 7.64 -13.42
N VAL A 87 -16.37 7.19 -12.21
CA VAL A 87 -16.60 7.90 -10.95
C VAL A 87 -15.30 7.92 -10.16
N ALA A 88 -14.96 9.06 -9.56
CA ALA A 88 -13.75 9.21 -8.74
C ALA A 88 -13.79 8.22 -7.55
N PRO A 89 -12.74 7.39 -7.37
CA PRO A 89 -12.71 6.39 -6.30
C PRO A 89 -12.31 6.98 -4.95
N ILE A 90 -12.68 6.27 -3.87
CA ILE A 90 -11.98 6.36 -2.60
C ILE A 90 -10.76 5.46 -2.69
N VAL A 91 -9.59 6.00 -2.38
CA VAL A 91 -8.32 5.28 -2.57
C VAL A 91 -7.83 4.71 -1.24
N ILE A 92 -7.57 3.40 -1.22
CA ILE A 92 -6.97 2.68 -0.08
C ILE A 92 -5.56 2.27 -0.49
N ALA A 93 -4.56 2.90 0.09
CA ALA A 93 -3.17 2.76 -0.35
C ALA A 93 -2.27 2.26 0.77
N HIS A 94 -1.53 1.18 0.48
CA HIS A 94 -0.65 0.48 1.41
C HIS A 94 0.82 0.85 1.22
N SER A 95 1.54 1.08 2.31
CA SER A 95 3.02 1.18 2.32
C SER A 95 3.55 2.23 1.33
N MET A 96 4.37 1.87 0.34
CA MET A 96 4.82 2.73 -0.77
C MET A 96 3.64 3.36 -1.51
N GLY A 97 2.58 2.59 -1.78
CA GLY A 97 1.35 3.11 -2.41
C GLY A 97 0.74 4.27 -1.60
N GLY A 98 0.86 4.24 -0.27
CA GLY A 98 0.44 5.33 0.60
C GLY A 98 1.28 6.60 0.40
N LEU A 99 2.58 6.49 0.17
CA LEU A 99 3.43 7.64 -0.18
C LEU A 99 3.07 8.17 -1.59
N VAL A 100 2.83 7.27 -2.55
CA VAL A 100 2.34 7.65 -3.90
C VAL A 100 1.02 8.40 -3.80
N LEU A 101 0.07 7.93 -2.98
CA LEU A 101 -1.21 8.62 -2.74
C LEU A 101 -1.00 10.00 -2.12
N GLN A 102 -0.12 10.13 -1.13
CA GLN A 102 0.22 11.42 -0.54
C GLN A 102 0.74 12.41 -1.59
N LYS A 103 1.61 11.97 -2.50
CA LYS A 103 2.09 12.81 -3.60
C LYS A 103 1.00 13.14 -4.62
N TYR A 104 0.15 12.19 -4.96
CA TYR A 104 -1.00 12.43 -5.83
C TYR A 104 -1.90 13.54 -5.29
N LEU A 105 -2.15 13.55 -3.97
CA LEU A 105 -2.96 14.57 -3.30
C LEU A 105 -2.32 15.99 -3.30
N GLU A 106 -1.05 16.14 -3.68
CA GLU A 106 -0.47 17.49 -3.86
C GLU A 106 -1.11 18.24 -5.03
N SER A 107 -1.70 17.55 -6.00
CA SER A 107 -2.20 18.13 -7.24
C SER A 107 -3.65 17.77 -7.61
N ALA A 108 -4.27 16.84 -6.89
CA ALA A 108 -5.58 16.32 -7.23
C ALA A 108 -6.46 16.08 -6.00
N ASP A 109 -7.77 16.17 -6.20
CA ASP A 109 -8.78 15.90 -5.18
C ASP A 109 -9.30 14.46 -5.30
N LEU A 110 -9.75 13.90 -4.17
CA LEU A 110 -10.41 12.60 -4.08
C LEU A 110 -11.63 12.70 -3.15
N PRO A 111 -12.64 11.83 -3.31
CA PRO A 111 -13.73 11.73 -2.34
C PRO A 111 -13.25 11.36 -0.95
N GLY A 112 -12.30 10.43 -0.84
CA GLY A 112 -11.71 9.97 0.41
C GLY A 112 -10.39 9.22 0.18
N ALA A 113 -9.59 9.10 1.21
CA ALA A 113 -8.28 8.45 1.17
C ALA A 113 -7.98 7.65 2.45
N VAL A 114 -7.43 6.45 2.31
CA VAL A 114 -6.94 5.63 3.42
C VAL A 114 -5.44 5.38 3.25
N LEU A 115 -4.66 5.79 4.23
CA LEU A 115 -3.23 5.48 4.34
C LEU A 115 -3.07 4.27 5.26
N LEU A 116 -2.80 3.10 4.68
CA LEU A 116 -2.67 1.83 5.40
C LEU A 116 -1.20 1.45 5.55
N CYS A 117 -0.66 1.42 6.75
CA CYS A 117 0.77 1.16 7.03
C CYS A 117 1.69 1.98 6.09
N SER A 118 1.30 3.21 5.81
CA SER A 118 1.91 4.06 4.76
C SER A 118 3.32 4.49 5.13
N VAL A 119 4.21 4.51 4.14
CA VAL A 119 5.47 5.24 4.25
C VAL A 119 5.16 6.69 4.61
N PRO A 120 5.81 7.26 5.66
CA PRO A 120 5.54 8.62 6.10
C PRO A 120 6.05 9.66 5.09
N PRO A 121 5.53 10.89 5.12
CA PRO A 121 5.97 11.95 4.21
C PRO A 121 7.44 12.37 4.43
N GLN A 122 8.07 11.96 5.53
CA GLN A 122 9.51 12.11 5.79
C GLN A 122 10.35 11.01 5.14
N GLY A 123 9.74 10.04 4.48
CA GLY A 123 10.40 8.95 3.79
C GLY A 123 10.87 7.82 4.70
N LEU A 124 11.69 6.93 4.12
CA LEU A 124 12.11 5.67 4.74
C LEU A 124 13.28 5.78 5.72
N LEU A 125 13.96 6.93 5.82
CA LEU A 125 15.19 7.04 6.60
C LEU A 125 14.99 6.59 8.07
N GLY A 126 13.90 7.03 8.70
CA GLY A 126 13.57 6.64 10.07
C GLY A 126 13.23 5.14 10.21
N ALA A 127 12.49 4.57 9.26
CA ALA A 127 12.17 3.15 9.22
C ALA A 127 13.44 2.29 9.01
N THR A 128 14.32 2.71 8.10
CA THR A 128 15.60 2.05 7.83
C THR A 128 16.50 2.05 9.07
N LEU A 129 16.62 3.18 9.77
CA LEU A 129 17.38 3.25 11.03
C LEU A 129 16.80 2.31 12.08
N ASN A 130 15.46 2.26 12.21
CA ASN A 130 14.82 1.31 13.12
C ASN A 130 15.18 -0.15 12.78
N LEU A 131 15.15 -0.55 11.51
CA LEU A 131 15.52 -1.90 11.07
C LEU A 131 16.99 -2.23 11.35
N ILE A 132 17.91 -1.29 11.15
CA ILE A 132 19.33 -1.49 11.46
C ILE A 132 19.51 -1.92 12.91
N PHE A 133 18.80 -1.28 13.85
CA PHE A 133 18.99 -1.54 15.27
C PHE A 133 18.11 -2.69 15.80
N SER A 134 16.91 -2.89 15.27
CA SER A 134 15.94 -3.86 15.81
C SER A 134 15.92 -5.18 15.04
N ARG A 135 16.11 -5.17 13.72
CA ARG A 135 15.97 -6.35 12.83
C ARG A 135 16.97 -6.34 11.68
N PRO A 136 18.28 -6.44 11.95
CA PRO A 136 19.32 -6.33 10.92
C PRO A 136 19.22 -7.42 9.83
N ASN A 137 18.73 -8.61 10.16
CA ASN A 137 18.53 -9.70 9.18
C ASN A 137 17.46 -9.33 8.14
N VAL A 138 16.35 -8.71 8.57
CA VAL A 138 15.28 -8.24 7.67
C VAL A 138 15.84 -7.19 6.71
N LEU A 139 16.63 -6.23 7.22
CA LEU A 139 17.26 -5.21 6.39
C LEU A 139 18.25 -5.83 5.38
N PHE A 140 19.04 -6.84 5.81
CA PHE A 140 19.97 -7.53 4.92
C PHE A 140 19.25 -8.23 3.77
N ASP A 141 18.13 -8.93 4.05
CA ASP A 141 17.37 -9.62 3.03
C ASP A 141 16.56 -8.66 2.13
N LEU A 142 16.05 -7.55 2.66
CA LEU A 142 15.48 -6.49 1.82
C LEU A 142 16.53 -5.96 0.83
N ASN A 143 17.78 -5.72 1.27
CA ASN A 143 18.87 -5.32 0.38
C ASN A 143 19.21 -6.40 -0.65
N ARG A 144 19.11 -7.70 -0.31
CA ARG A 144 19.26 -8.80 -1.28
C ARG A 144 18.19 -8.76 -2.35
N ILE A 145 16.91 -8.55 -1.99
CA ILE A 145 15.80 -8.42 -2.95
C ILE A 145 16.05 -7.23 -3.88
N ILE A 146 16.48 -6.09 -3.33
CA ILE A 146 16.84 -4.91 -4.12
C ILE A 146 17.94 -5.26 -5.13
N GLY A 147 18.94 -6.05 -4.73
CA GLY A 147 20.03 -6.53 -5.59
C GLY A 147 19.66 -7.68 -6.54
N GLY A 148 18.39 -8.08 -6.62
CA GLY A 148 17.93 -9.19 -7.47
C GLY A 148 18.17 -10.59 -6.88
N GLY A 149 18.52 -10.69 -5.59
CA GLY A 149 18.69 -11.97 -4.88
C GLY A 149 17.38 -12.44 -4.24
N GLU A 150 17.30 -13.74 -3.95
CA GLU A 150 16.14 -14.33 -3.26
C GLU A 150 16.24 -14.10 -1.74
N PRO A 151 15.20 -13.57 -1.06
CA PRO A 151 15.17 -13.45 0.39
C PRO A 151 14.98 -14.83 1.06
N GLN A 152 15.30 -14.91 2.36
CA GLN A 152 14.93 -16.07 3.14
C GLN A 152 13.45 -15.98 3.55
N LEU A 153 12.72 -17.10 3.50
CA LEU A 153 11.29 -17.16 3.87
C LEU A 153 11.03 -16.66 5.29
N ASP A 154 11.94 -16.94 6.23
CA ASP A 154 11.80 -16.48 7.61
C ASP A 154 11.91 -14.96 7.74
N SER A 155 12.79 -14.33 6.98
CA SER A 155 12.90 -12.86 6.96
C SER A 155 11.69 -12.20 6.31
N VAL A 156 11.14 -12.82 5.24
CA VAL A 156 9.87 -12.36 4.64
C VAL A 156 8.74 -12.45 5.66
N ARG A 157 8.65 -13.57 6.39
CA ARG A 157 7.67 -13.74 7.45
C ARG A 157 7.81 -12.66 8.53
N GLU A 158 9.03 -12.43 9.04
CA GLU A 158 9.30 -11.44 10.09
C GLU A 158 9.04 -9.99 9.65
N ALA A 159 9.26 -9.70 8.38
CA ALA A 159 9.02 -8.37 7.81
C ALA A 159 7.54 -8.07 7.64
N LEU A 160 6.77 -9.05 7.14
CA LEU A 160 5.41 -8.82 6.68
C LEU A 160 4.34 -9.21 7.70
N PHE A 161 4.59 -10.22 8.53
CA PHE A 161 3.56 -10.84 9.37
C PHE A 161 3.94 -10.82 10.84
N HIS A 162 2.98 -10.46 11.68
CA HIS A 162 3.07 -10.65 13.12
C HIS A 162 2.41 -11.97 13.54
N GLN A 163 1.27 -12.30 12.96
CA GLN A 163 0.53 -13.52 13.27
C GLN A 163 1.21 -14.75 12.68
N PRO A 164 1.03 -15.93 13.29
CA PRO A 164 1.46 -17.19 12.68
C PRO A 164 0.76 -17.42 11.35
N VAL A 165 1.53 -17.48 10.28
CA VAL A 165 1.02 -17.76 8.93
C VAL A 165 1.45 -19.14 8.46
N SER A 166 0.61 -19.78 7.66
CA SER A 166 0.94 -21.09 7.10
C SER A 166 2.09 -21.00 6.10
N ARG A 167 2.87 -22.09 6.00
CA ARG A 167 3.93 -22.17 4.99
C ARG A 167 3.39 -22.04 3.55
N ALA A 168 2.15 -22.47 3.33
CA ALA A 168 1.48 -22.32 2.03
C ALA A 168 1.27 -20.83 1.69
N LEU A 169 0.79 -20.02 2.64
CA LEU A 169 0.62 -18.58 2.45
C LEU A 169 1.97 -17.88 2.25
N LEU A 170 2.99 -18.23 3.02
CA LEU A 170 4.34 -17.68 2.84
C LEU A 170 4.89 -17.96 1.46
N ASN A 171 4.76 -19.21 0.99
CA ASN A 171 5.19 -19.58 -0.35
C ASN A 171 4.39 -18.85 -1.43
N GLU A 172 3.07 -18.69 -1.26
CA GLU A 172 2.22 -17.91 -2.17
C GLU A 172 2.68 -16.45 -2.24
N CYS A 173 2.89 -15.81 -1.10
CA CYS A 173 3.43 -14.45 -1.05
C CYS A 173 4.80 -14.36 -1.75
N PHE A 174 5.70 -15.28 -1.44
CA PHE A 174 7.04 -15.32 -2.02
C PHE A 174 7.01 -15.46 -3.55
N MET A 175 6.14 -16.30 -4.09
CA MET A 175 5.99 -16.51 -5.54
C MET A 175 5.44 -15.28 -6.27
N HIS A 176 4.68 -14.41 -5.57
CA HIS A 176 4.12 -13.18 -6.14
C HIS A 176 4.96 -11.93 -5.83
N MET A 177 5.90 -12.02 -4.88
CA MET A 177 6.84 -10.93 -4.63
C MET A 177 7.78 -10.76 -5.82
N GLN A 178 8.15 -9.52 -6.07
CA GLN A 178 9.06 -9.16 -7.16
C GLN A 178 9.98 -8.04 -6.71
N PRO A 179 11.11 -7.79 -7.42
CA PRO A 179 11.97 -6.64 -7.14
C PRO A 179 11.22 -5.32 -7.21
N GLU A 180 11.72 -4.31 -6.48
CA GLU A 180 11.24 -2.94 -6.56
C GLU A 180 12.24 -2.07 -7.33
N SER A 181 11.74 -0.99 -7.93
CA SER A 181 12.58 0.00 -8.58
C SER A 181 13.59 0.64 -7.63
N MET A 182 14.87 0.53 -7.94
CA MET A 182 15.94 1.23 -7.23
C MET A 182 15.70 2.74 -7.19
N ARG A 183 15.19 3.31 -8.28
CA ARG A 183 14.89 4.73 -8.37
C ARG A 183 13.77 5.10 -7.39
N ALA A 184 12.68 4.33 -7.33
CA ALA A 184 11.59 4.56 -6.39
C ALA A 184 12.05 4.44 -4.93
N VAL A 185 12.93 3.46 -4.62
CA VAL A 185 13.54 3.32 -3.28
C VAL A 185 14.36 4.57 -2.90
N TRP A 186 15.17 5.10 -3.81
CA TRP A 186 15.89 6.35 -3.60
C TRP A 186 14.95 7.54 -3.38
N ASP A 187 13.91 7.67 -4.21
CA ASP A 187 12.91 8.72 -4.08
C ASP A 187 12.26 8.70 -2.69
N MET A 188 11.82 7.52 -2.22
CA MET A 188 11.27 7.32 -0.88
C MET A 188 12.27 7.55 0.25
N SER A 189 13.57 7.42 -0.01
CA SER A 189 14.61 7.63 0.99
C SER A 189 14.96 9.11 1.23
N GLY A 190 14.38 10.04 0.42
CA GLY A 190 14.59 11.47 0.64
C GLY A 190 14.64 12.33 -0.62
N PHE A 191 14.69 11.73 -1.82
CA PHE A 191 14.90 12.49 -3.05
C PHE A 191 13.60 13.02 -3.67
N ASP A 192 12.44 12.35 -3.45
CA ASP A 192 11.16 12.83 -3.94
C ASP A 192 10.02 12.55 -2.95
N LEU A 193 10.02 13.27 -1.85
CA LEU A 193 9.05 13.11 -0.76
C LEU A 193 7.78 13.95 -0.93
N PRO A 194 6.65 13.50 -0.38
CA PRO A 194 5.43 14.30 -0.31
C PRO A 194 5.64 15.60 0.48
N ARG A 195 4.90 16.62 0.09
CA ARG A 195 4.88 17.92 0.76
C ARG A 195 3.55 18.15 1.46
N PRO A 196 3.41 17.84 2.75
CA PRO A 196 2.13 17.90 3.48
C PRO A 196 1.40 19.25 3.36
N ALA A 197 2.15 20.35 3.26
CA ALA A 197 1.57 21.69 3.09
C ALA A 197 0.90 21.91 1.71
N ARG A 198 1.16 21.05 0.72
CA ARG A 198 0.56 21.13 -0.62
C ARG A 198 -0.57 20.16 -0.84
N MET A 199 -0.70 19.17 0.05
CA MET A 199 -1.69 18.13 -0.11
C MET A 199 -3.11 18.66 0.04
N ARG A 200 -3.99 18.25 -0.86
CA ARG A 200 -5.43 18.34 -0.68
C ARG A 200 -5.85 17.52 0.54
N ARG A 201 -6.92 17.93 1.18
CA ARG A 201 -7.40 17.35 2.45
C ARG A 201 -8.81 16.76 2.30
N PRO A 202 -8.97 15.69 1.52
CA PRO A 202 -10.24 14.95 1.56
C PRO A 202 -10.44 14.34 2.95
N PRO A 203 -11.61 13.77 3.28
CA PRO A 203 -11.73 12.83 4.38
C PRO A 203 -10.64 11.78 4.32
N MET A 204 -9.88 11.58 5.42
CA MET A 204 -8.73 10.66 5.43
C MET A 204 -8.72 9.81 6.70
N LEU A 205 -8.41 8.52 6.52
CA LEU A 205 -8.07 7.59 7.60
C LEU A 205 -6.57 7.24 7.53
N ILE A 206 -5.87 7.34 8.66
CA ILE A 206 -4.50 6.84 8.81
C ILE A 206 -4.54 5.64 9.74
N LEU A 207 -4.25 4.45 9.18
CA LEU A 207 -4.35 3.18 9.87
C LEU A 207 -3.00 2.46 9.81
N GLY A 208 -2.44 2.16 10.97
CA GLY A 208 -1.22 1.37 11.13
C GLY A 208 -1.51 -0.02 11.69
N ALA A 209 -0.50 -0.88 11.67
CA ALA A 209 -0.49 -2.15 12.37
C ALA A 209 0.40 -2.01 13.62
N ALA A 210 -0.08 -2.49 14.77
CA ALA A 210 0.62 -2.28 16.05
C ALA A 210 1.98 -2.98 16.10
N GLU A 211 2.13 -4.08 15.37
CA GLU A 211 3.32 -4.93 15.35
C GLU A 211 4.06 -4.86 13.99
N ASP A 212 3.88 -3.76 13.27
CA ASP A 212 4.52 -3.54 11.97
C ASP A 212 6.04 -3.45 12.12
N ALA A 213 6.76 -4.36 11.46
CA ALA A 213 8.22 -4.41 11.50
C ALA A 213 8.87 -3.42 10.51
N LEU A 214 8.19 -3.08 9.40
CA LEU A 214 8.70 -2.24 8.34
C LEU A 214 8.37 -0.76 8.56
N ILE A 215 7.12 -0.46 8.88
CA ILE A 215 6.64 0.90 9.19
C ILE A 215 6.08 0.90 10.61
N PRO A 216 6.95 0.97 11.62
CA PRO A 216 6.53 0.86 13.02
C PRO A 216 5.57 1.99 13.42
N PRO A 217 4.78 1.81 14.49
CA PRO A 217 3.78 2.78 14.97
C PRO A 217 4.30 4.22 15.05
N SER A 218 5.55 4.42 15.47
CA SER A 218 6.17 5.75 15.55
C SER A 218 6.28 6.47 14.20
N GLN A 219 6.38 5.72 13.09
CA GLN A 219 6.41 6.28 11.73
C GLN A 219 5.00 6.62 11.24
N VAL A 220 4.00 5.82 11.59
CA VAL A 220 2.59 6.14 11.32
C VAL A 220 2.18 7.39 12.09
N GLU A 221 2.59 7.52 13.36
CA GLU A 221 2.37 8.73 14.16
C GLU A 221 3.05 9.97 13.54
N GLN A 222 4.23 9.82 12.92
CA GLN A 222 4.86 10.92 12.19
C GLN A 222 3.99 11.37 11.00
N THR A 223 3.35 10.43 10.30
CA THR A 223 2.38 10.74 9.24
C THR A 223 1.21 11.54 9.82
N GLY A 224 0.62 11.09 10.92
CA GLY A 224 -0.47 11.79 11.60
C GLY A 224 -0.09 13.21 12.02
N ARG A 225 1.07 13.37 12.65
CA ARG A 225 1.58 14.70 13.04
C ARG A 225 1.79 15.63 11.82
N ALA A 226 2.38 15.10 10.73
CA ALA A 226 2.63 15.87 9.52
C ALA A 226 1.35 16.31 8.80
N LEU A 227 0.32 15.47 8.88
CA LEU A 227 -0.98 15.73 8.26
C LEU A 227 -1.98 16.43 9.21
N GLY A 228 -1.69 16.51 10.50
CA GLY A 228 -2.61 17.06 11.49
C GLY A 228 -3.86 16.18 11.69
N LEU A 229 -3.73 14.87 11.54
CA LEU A 229 -4.81 13.89 11.61
C LEU A 229 -4.55 12.85 12.71
N PRO A 230 -5.62 12.30 13.31
CA PRO A 230 -5.50 11.18 14.23
C PRO A 230 -4.97 9.95 13.49
N VAL A 231 -4.28 9.08 14.23
CA VAL A 231 -3.84 7.78 13.76
C VAL A 231 -4.48 6.68 14.58
N GLU A 232 -4.74 5.55 13.96
CA GLU A 232 -5.28 4.37 14.61
C GLU A 232 -4.42 3.15 14.31
N PHE A 233 -4.48 2.15 15.18
CA PHE A 233 -3.67 0.95 15.03
C PHE A 233 -4.53 -0.30 15.17
N ILE A 234 -4.29 -1.27 14.28
CA ILE A 234 -4.84 -2.61 14.38
C ILE A 234 -3.91 -3.42 15.28
N ALA A 235 -4.42 -3.83 16.43
CA ALA A 235 -3.68 -4.68 17.37
C ALA A 235 -3.42 -6.07 16.78
N ASN A 236 -2.32 -6.70 17.20
CA ASN A 236 -1.93 -8.04 16.77
C ASN A 236 -1.86 -8.20 15.25
N ALA A 237 -1.32 -7.19 14.57
CA ALA A 237 -1.20 -7.15 13.11
C ALA A 237 0.18 -6.65 12.68
N GLY A 238 0.74 -7.28 11.65
CA GLY A 238 1.99 -6.89 10.99
C GLY A 238 1.77 -6.03 9.75
N HIS A 239 2.85 -5.79 8.98
CA HIS A 239 2.83 -4.92 7.82
C HIS A 239 1.82 -5.35 6.75
N ALA A 240 1.74 -6.65 6.46
CA ALA A 240 0.81 -7.21 5.47
C ALA A 240 -0.52 -7.65 6.11
N LEU A 241 -1.11 -6.81 6.98
CA LEU A 241 -2.31 -7.13 7.75
C LEU A 241 -3.48 -7.65 6.90
N MET A 242 -3.57 -7.24 5.62
CA MET A 242 -4.62 -7.70 4.70
C MET A 242 -4.46 -9.17 4.27
N LEU A 243 -3.31 -9.78 4.51
CA LEU A 243 -3.02 -11.19 4.21
C LEU A 243 -2.96 -12.07 5.46
N GLU A 244 -2.94 -11.50 6.67
CA GLU A 244 -2.88 -12.25 7.91
C GLU A 244 -4.15 -13.06 8.17
N PRO A 245 -4.09 -14.15 8.95
CA PRO A 245 -5.26 -14.98 9.29
C PRO A 245 -6.42 -14.17 9.90
N HIS A 246 -6.11 -13.16 10.74
CA HIS A 246 -7.08 -12.23 11.32
C HIS A 246 -6.99 -10.88 10.63
N TRP A 247 -7.26 -10.83 9.34
CA TRP A 247 -7.24 -9.63 8.50
C TRP A 247 -8.49 -8.73 8.70
N GLN A 248 -9.60 -9.31 9.19
CA GLN A 248 -10.90 -8.65 9.27
C GLN A 248 -10.88 -7.32 10.03
N PRO A 249 -10.22 -7.18 11.22
CA PRO A 249 -10.24 -5.92 11.96
C PRO A 249 -9.78 -4.71 11.16
N GLY A 250 -8.80 -4.87 10.26
CA GLY A 250 -8.36 -3.81 9.35
C GLY A 250 -9.44 -3.42 8.34
N ALA A 251 -10.08 -4.41 7.72
CA ALA A 251 -11.16 -4.19 6.76
C ALA A 251 -12.40 -3.59 7.43
N GLU A 252 -12.80 -4.10 8.59
CA GLU A 252 -13.93 -3.61 9.38
C GLU A 252 -13.73 -2.16 9.83
N ARG A 253 -12.51 -1.80 10.25
CA ARG A 253 -12.22 -0.42 10.64
C ARG A 253 -12.34 0.55 9.46
N ILE A 254 -11.83 0.15 8.28
CA ILE A 254 -11.99 0.95 7.06
C ILE A 254 -13.47 1.08 6.70
N ALA A 255 -14.25 -0.01 6.73
CA ALA A 255 -15.68 0.03 6.43
C ALA A 255 -16.48 0.92 7.42
N ALA A 256 -16.13 0.86 8.70
CA ALA A 256 -16.73 1.73 9.71
C ALA A 256 -16.44 3.21 9.44
N TRP A 257 -15.20 3.53 9.03
CA TRP A 257 -14.83 4.89 8.65
C TRP A 257 -15.57 5.33 7.39
N LEU A 258 -15.63 4.51 6.35
CA LEU A 258 -16.38 4.81 5.13
C LEU A 258 -17.86 5.14 5.44
N THR A 259 -18.46 4.39 6.36
CA THR A 259 -19.84 4.61 6.80
C THR A 259 -19.98 5.91 7.59
N ALA A 260 -19.03 6.22 8.48
CA ALA A 260 -19.04 7.42 9.30
C ALA A 260 -18.88 8.71 8.46
N GLU A 261 -18.12 8.64 7.36
CA GLU A 261 -17.96 9.76 6.40
C GLU A 261 -19.15 9.88 5.42
N GLY A 262 -20.10 8.95 5.47
CA GLY A 262 -21.32 8.99 4.64
C GLY A 262 -21.15 8.46 3.21
N PHE A 263 -20.15 7.64 2.96
CA PHE A 263 -19.89 6.99 1.67
C PHE A 263 -20.77 5.77 1.42
#